data_03d8c5dbe54f89e19ec2da3624982215
#
_entry.id   03d8c5dbe54f89e19ec2da3624982215
#
_cell.length_a   1.000
_cell.length_b   1.000
_cell.length_c   1.000
_cell.angle_alpha   90.00
_cell.angle_beta   90.00
_cell.angle_gamma   90.00
#
_symmetry.space_group_name_H-M   'P 1'
#
loop_
_entity.id
_entity.type
_entity.pdbx_description
1 polymer ?
#
loop_
_entity_poly.entity_id
_entity_poly.type
_entity_poly.pdbx_seq_one_letter_code
_entity_poly.pdbx_strand_id
1 'polypeptide(L)'
;MNRFCERCERVTADGHLWCERPDCPAEQGFPVFVYGDYLGDLKITKLIRVWRTAALYEALRGKETVLLKVAHKGDDCEERLKREAVALASLVSKPLPPVAFVQSYFPSPRPILPVPLPPYPVPSSRPYGELSYRGETKFFTVFQHAQGKILSDLLLENPQMWHYQVAWITVTVAEALRPLAAGNRCHLCLSPDMILVDVDKEGILRPLIFDLGFLLTGNEIESVYEWQKLCEPGYTAPELLTKRPKSVTPAADVYSLGSIFFEMLSGQTAFDSKLLRDEQIREAVTQHRGNPPVERPELEHAGVVKVVEQALAATGRYNNVIELAKALIAIYGRPPAEKRPYPRRMYVLLISLAILLVATLGVAAFILLQILLR
;
A
#
# COMPACT_ATOMS: atom_id res chain seq x y z
N MET A 1 13.97 -12.37 -22.89
CA MET A 1 13.63 -11.58 -21.69
C MET A 1 14.05 -12.39 -20.47
N ASN A 2 14.57 -11.72 -19.48
CA ASN A 2 14.82 -12.33 -18.18
C ASN A 2 13.50 -12.74 -17.53
N ARG A 3 13.53 -13.72 -16.63
CA ARG A 3 12.34 -14.19 -15.92
C ARG A 3 12.48 -13.93 -14.43
N PHE A 4 11.41 -13.48 -13.82
CA PHE A 4 11.29 -13.27 -12.38
C PHE A 4 10.55 -14.45 -11.77
N CYS A 5 11.12 -15.04 -10.73
CA CYS A 5 10.48 -16.12 -9.98
C CYS A 5 9.50 -15.55 -8.95
N GLU A 6 8.25 -15.97 -8.99
CA GLU A 6 7.19 -15.51 -8.09
C GLU A 6 7.48 -15.77 -6.60
N ARG A 7 8.20 -16.84 -6.28
CA ARG A 7 8.41 -17.26 -4.89
C ARG A 7 9.72 -16.79 -4.25
N CYS A 8 10.81 -16.82 -4.99
CA CYS A 8 12.10 -16.42 -4.43
C CYS A 8 12.58 -15.06 -4.94
N GLU A 9 11.77 -14.38 -5.73
CA GLU A 9 11.99 -13.02 -6.25
C GLU A 9 13.31 -12.83 -7.01
N ARG A 10 13.89 -13.93 -7.52
CA ARG A 10 15.11 -13.88 -8.30
C ARG A 10 14.82 -13.68 -9.77
N VAL A 11 15.65 -12.88 -10.41
CA VAL A 11 15.64 -12.71 -11.86
C VAL A 11 16.65 -13.68 -12.44
N THR A 12 16.20 -14.54 -13.36
CA THR A 12 17.03 -15.52 -14.07
C THR A 12 17.24 -15.11 -15.51
N ALA A 13 18.29 -15.63 -16.14
CA ALA A 13 18.58 -15.36 -17.55
C ALA A 13 17.49 -15.92 -18.49
N ASP A 14 17.45 -15.38 -19.70
CA ASP A 14 16.54 -15.85 -20.76
C ASP A 14 16.78 -17.34 -21.07
N GLY A 15 15.72 -18.11 -21.14
CA GLY A 15 15.77 -19.56 -21.41
C GLY A 15 15.45 -20.46 -20.22
N HIS A 16 15.53 -19.98 -18.99
CA HIS A 16 15.10 -20.75 -17.82
C HIS A 16 13.58 -20.69 -17.71
N LEU A 17 12.93 -21.85 -17.66
CA LEU A 17 11.46 -21.95 -17.52
C LEU A 17 10.99 -21.63 -16.10
N TRP A 18 11.83 -21.93 -15.11
CA TRP A 18 11.50 -21.90 -13.69
C TRP A 18 12.57 -21.17 -12.87
N CYS A 19 12.47 -21.24 -11.57
CA CYS A 19 13.52 -20.81 -10.66
C CYS A 19 14.74 -21.76 -10.74
N GLU A 20 15.95 -21.22 -10.69
CA GLU A 20 17.19 -21.99 -10.63
C GLU A 20 17.37 -22.72 -9.30
N ARG A 21 16.60 -22.40 -8.26
CA ARG A 21 16.65 -23.10 -6.96
C ARG A 21 15.88 -24.41 -7.05
N PRO A 22 16.51 -25.56 -6.81
CA PRO A 22 15.84 -26.86 -6.89
C PRO A 22 14.77 -27.07 -5.81
N ASP A 23 14.87 -26.34 -4.70
CA ASP A 23 13.94 -26.37 -3.57
C ASP A 23 12.84 -25.29 -3.64
N CYS A 24 12.79 -24.50 -4.72
CA CYS A 24 11.81 -23.44 -4.83
C CYS A 24 10.45 -23.99 -5.31
N PRO A 25 9.36 -23.76 -4.57
CA PRO A 25 8.03 -24.24 -4.93
C PRO A 25 7.33 -23.42 -6.00
N ALA A 26 8.05 -22.54 -6.70
CA ALA A 26 7.46 -21.68 -7.73
C ALA A 26 6.83 -22.48 -8.85
N GLU A 27 5.60 -22.13 -9.20
CA GLU A 27 4.85 -22.73 -10.31
C GLU A 27 4.95 -21.89 -11.58
N GLN A 28 5.38 -20.63 -11.47
CA GLN A 28 5.46 -19.67 -12.57
C GLN A 28 6.69 -18.77 -12.47
N GLY A 29 7.11 -18.28 -13.64
CA GLY A 29 8.10 -17.21 -13.77
C GLY A 29 7.62 -16.19 -14.80
N PHE A 30 7.71 -14.92 -14.49
CA PHE A 30 7.24 -13.83 -15.34
C PHE A 30 8.35 -13.21 -16.15
N PRO A 31 8.16 -12.98 -17.47
CA PRO A 31 9.13 -12.24 -18.26
C PRO A 31 9.19 -10.78 -17.81
N VAL A 32 10.38 -10.26 -17.55
CA VAL A 32 10.61 -8.91 -17.05
C VAL A 32 11.67 -8.18 -17.87
N PHE A 33 11.54 -6.85 -17.92
CA PHE A 33 12.59 -5.96 -18.39
C PHE A 33 13.68 -5.81 -17.32
N VAL A 34 14.90 -5.57 -17.77
CA VAL A 34 16.04 -5.30 -16.88
C VAL A 34 16.57 -3.90 -17.09
N TYR A 35 17.47 -3.46 -16.21
CA TYR A 35 18.14 -2.17 -16.32
C TYR A 35 18.72 -1.98 -17.73
N GLY A 36 18.38 -0.84 -18.34
CA GLY A 36 18.85 -0.46 -19.67
C GLY A 36 17.98 -0.92 -20.83
N ASP A 37 16.99 -1.79 -20.61
CA ASP A 37 15.98 -2.12 -21.63
C ASP A 37 15.13 -0.89 -21.98
N TYR A 38 14.57 -0.89 -23.18
CA TYR A 38 13.69 0.17 -23.66
C TYR A 38 12.32 -0.37 -24.05
N LEU A 39 11.27 0.33 -23.65
CA LEU A 39 9.92 0.16 -24.19
C LEU A 39 9.51 1.47 -24.84
N GLY A 40 9.69 1.57 -26.17
CA GLY A 40 9.53 2.84 -26.89
C GLY A 40 10.57 3.88 -26.44
N ASP A 41 10.10 5.01 -25.95
CA ASP A 41 10.91 6.12 -25.40
C ASP A 41 11.24 5.98 -23.90
N LEU A 42 10.75 4.91 -23.26
CA LEU A 42 10.89 4.63 -21.83
C LEU A 42 12.11 3.73 -21.58
N LYS A 43 13.15 4.25 -20.96
CA LYS A 43 14.33 3.50 -20.54
C LYS A 43 14.13 2.94 -19.13
N ILE A 44 14.16 1.62 -18.97
CA ILE A 44 14.02 0.96 -17.66
C ILE A 44 15.24 1.25 -16.78
N THR A 45 15.02 1.76 -15.57
CA THR A 45 16.07 2.04 -14.59
C THR A 45 16.03 1.07 -13.41
N LYS A 46 14.84 0.57 -13.04
CA LYS A 46 14.70 -0.34 -11.91
C LYS A 46 13.42 -1.15 -12.04
N LEU A 47 13.48 -2.43 -11.69
CA LEU A 47 12.31 -3.26 -11.40
C LEU A 47 11.89 -2.98 -9.95
N ILE A 48 10.66 -2.53 -9.74
CA ILE A 48 10.12 -2.21 -8.41
C ILE A 48 9.41 -3.42 -7.83
N ARG A 49 8.41 -3.96 -8.55
CA ARG A 49 7.64 -5.13 -8.11
C ARG A 49 7.11 -5.91 -9.31
N VAL A 50 6.96 -7.21 -9.13
CA VAL A 50 6.27 -8.09 -10.06
C VAL A 50 5.05 -8.65 -9.38
N TRP A 51 3.88 -8.43 -9.95
CA TRP A 51 2.61 -9.04 -9.58
C TRP A 51 2.27 -10.17 -10.55
N ARG A 52 1.25 -10.93 -10.27
CA ARG A 52 0.78 -12.00 -11.18
C ARG A 52 0.17 -11.44 -12.48
N THR A 53 -0.23 -10.18 -12.48
CA THR A 53 -0.87 -9.50 -13.63
C THR A 53 0.08 -8.64 -14.44
N ALA A 54 1.08 -8.05 -13.79
CA ALA A 54 1.93 -7.01 -14.37
C ALA A 54 3.23 -6.87 -13.59
N ALA A 55 4.17 -6.14 -14.17
CA ALA A 55 5.37 -5.70 -13.49
C ALA A 55 5.43 -4.16 -13.44
N LEU A 56 5.87 -3.62 -12.31
CA LEU A 56 6.07 -2.19 -12.06
C LEU A 56 7.55 -1.86 -12.11
N TYR A 57 7.87 -0.83 -12.87
CA TYR A 57 9.24 -0.35 -13.07
C TYR A 57 9.35 1.13 -12.75
N GLU A 58 10.54 1.54 -12.39
CA GLU A 58 10.99 2.91 -12.58
C GLU A 58 11.61 3.03 -13.98
N ALA A 59 11.28 4.09 -14.69
CA ALA A 59 11.78 4.34 -16.03
C ALA A 59 12.07 5.83 -16.25
N LEU A 60 12.94 6.12 -17.22
CA LEU A 60 13.23 7.47 -17.69
C LEU A 60 12.51 7.71 -19.01
N ARG A 61 11.73 8.80 -19.07
CA ARG A 61 11.20 9.39 -20.28
C ARG A 61 11.95 10.69 -20.56
N GLY A 62 12.95 10.63 -21.43
CA GLY A 62 13.88 11.74 -21.60
C GLY A 62 14.67 12.03 -20.33
N LYS A 63 14.36 13.13 -19.63
CA LYS A 63 14.97 13.49 -18.34
C LYS A 63 14.03 13.26 -17.13
N GLU A 64 12.80 12.90 -17.38
CA GLU A 64 11.79 12.72 -16.33
C GLU A 64 11.76 11.27 -15.86
N THR A 65 11.82 11.08 -14.55
CA THR A 65 11.59 9.76 -13.94
C THR A 65 10.10 9.53 -13.82
N VAL A 66 9.65 8.34 -14.24
CA VAL A 66 8.23 7.93 -14.20
C VAL A 66 8.10 6.53 -13.64
N LEU A 67 6.90 6.15 -13.20
CA LEU A 67 6.55 4.76 -12.95
C LEU A 67 5.92 4.16 -14.21
N LEU A 68 6.33 2.96 -14.56
CA LEU A 68 5.86 2.22 -15.72
C LEU A 68 5.31 0.87 -15.27
N LYS A 69 4.03 0.61 -15.48
CA LYS A 69 3.41 -0.70 -15.27
C LYS A 69 3.21 -1.37 -16.61
N VAL A 70 3.68 -2.62 -16.76
CA VAL A 70 3.57 -3.41 -17.99
C VAL A 70 2.85 -4.71 -17.67
N ALA A 71 1.76 -4.99 -18.41
CA ALA A 71 1.01 -6.23 -18.28
C ALA A 71 1.85 -7.43 -18.69
N HIS A 72 1.67 -8.55 -17.99
CA HIS A 72 2.14 -9.84 -18.49
C HIS A 72 1.32 -10.26 -19.71
N LYS A 73 1.87 -11.19 -20.50
CA LYS A 73 1.18 -11.73 -21.65
C LYS A 73 -0.04 -12.54 -21.19
N GLY A 74 -1.16 -12.33 -21.83
CA GLY A 74 -2.43 -13.02 -21.62
C GLY A 74 -3.60 -12.04 -21.52
N ASP A 75 -4.71 -12.43 -22.12
CA ASP A 75 -5.90 -11.57 -22.24
C ASP A 75 -6.38 -11.05 -20.89
N ASP A 76 -6.36 -11.87 -19.85
CA ASP A 76 -6.73 -11.48 -18.49
C ASP A 76 -5.85 -10.37 -17.92
N CYS A 77 -4.52 -10.47 -18.09
CA CYS A 77 -3.57 -9.49 -17.58
C CYS A 77 -3.67 -8.16 -18.34
N GLU A 78 -3.81 -8.25 -19.67
CA GLU A 78 -3.92 -7.10 -20.56
C GLU A 78 -5.23 -6.33 -20.33
N GLU A 79 -6.35 -7.06 -20.21
CA GLU A 79 -7.66 -6.48 -19.95
C GLU A 79 -7.69 -5.76 -18.58
N ARG A 80 -7.05 -6.33 -17.55
CA ARG A 80 -6.94 -5.72 -16.23
C ARG A 80 -6.16 -4.43 -16.26
N LEU A 81 -5.03 -4.39 -16.97
CA LEU A 81 -4.27 -3.15 -17.11
C LEU A 81 -5.08 -2.06 -17.82
N LYS A 82 -5.80 -2.40 -18.89
CA LYS A 82 -6.68 -1.48 -19.62
C LYS A 82 -7.81 -0.96 -18.71
N ARG A 83 -8.43 -1.85 -17.94
CA ARG A 83 -9.51 -1.56 -16.99
C ARG A 83 -9.03 -0.62 -15.87
N GLU A 84 -7.85 -0.87 -15.30
CA GLU A 84 -7.21 0.01 -14.32
C GLU A 84 -6.94 1.40 -14.90
N ALA A 85 -6.36 1.48 -16.09
CA ALA A 85 -6.04 2.74 -16.73
C ALA A 85 -7.30 3.62 -16.93
N VAL A 86 -8.38 3.00 -17.40
CA VAL A 86 -9.67 3.69 -17.59
C VAL A 86 -10.27 4.14 -16.25
N ALA A 87 -10.21 3.27 -15.22
CA ALA A 87 -10.72 3.60 -13.89
C ALA A 87 -9.95 4.77 -13.28
N LEU A 88 -8.61 4.75 -13.31
CA LEU A 88 -7.77 5.83 -12.78
C LEU A 88 -8.00 7.15 -13.51
N ALA A 89 -8.08 7.14 -14.83
CA ALA A 89 -8.39 8.36 -15.61
C ALA A 89 -9.72 8.97 -15.20
N SER A 90 -10.73 8.14 -14.95
CA SER A 90 -12.05 8.59 -14.47
C SER A 90 -12.00 9.14 -13.03
N LEU A 91 -11.27 8.46 -12.13
CA LEU A 91 -11.19 8.84 -10.72
C LEU A 91 -10.40 10.15 -10.52
N VAL A 92 -9.30 10.33 -11.25
CA VAL A 92 -8.51 11.57 -11.20
C VAL A 92 -9.30 12.76 -11.76
N SER A 93 -10.11 12.55 -12.80
CA SER A 93 -10.94 13.62 -13.39
C SER A 93 -12.10 14.06 -12.49
N LYS A 94 -12.53 13.22 -11.55
CA LYS A 94 -13.64 13.49 -10.62
C LYS A 94 -13.26 13.08 -9.19
N PRO A 95 -12.32 13.79 -8.55
CA PRO A 95 -11.92 13.45 -7.20
C PRO A 95 -13.11 13.58 -6.25
N LEU A 96 -13.34 12.58 -5.44
CA LEU A 96 -14.33 12.67 -4.37
C LEU A 96 -13.82 13.62 -3.27
N PRO A 97 -14.73 14.41 -2.67
CA PRO A 97 -14.33 15.23 -1.53
C PRO A 97 -13.80 14.33 -0.41
N PRO A 98 -12.74 14.74 0.30
CA PRO A 98 -12.21 13.98 1.43
C PRO A 98 -13.30 13.80 2.48
N VAL A 99 -13.28 12.66 3.17
CA VAL A 99 -14.22 12.44 4.28
C VAL A 99 -13.86 13.38 5.43
N ALA A 100 -14.85 14.06 5.97
CA ALA A 100 -14.65 15.10 6.99
C ALA A 100 -13.88 14.62 8.23
N PHE A 101 -13.93 13.33 8.56
CA PHE A 101 -13.21 12.77 9.70
C PHE A 101 -11.69 12.65 9.50
N VAL A 102 -11.23 12.56 8.26
CA VAL A 102 -9.78 12.54 7.94
C VAL A 102 -9.15 13.91 8.23
N GLN A 103 -9.95 14.98 8.21
CA GLN A 103 -9.46 16.33 8.42
C GLN A 103 -9.13 16.66 9.89
N SER A 104 -9.60 15.87 10.86
CA SER A 104 -9.48 16.26 12.27
C SER A 104 -8.15 15.88 12.94
N TYR A 105 -7.46 14.83 12.44
CA TYR A 105 -6.24 14.33 13.08
C TYR A 105 -5.17 13.84 12.12
N PHE A 106 -5.58 13.13 11.08
CA PHE A 106 -4.62 12.67 10.08
C PHE A 106 -4.29 13.80 9.10
N PRO A 107 -3.07 13.84 8.57
CA PRO A 107 -2.67 14.86 7.61
C PRO A 107 -3.62 14.91 6.42
N SER A 108 -3.79 16.08 5.82
CA SER A 108 -4.65 16.25 4.64
C SER A 108 -4.34 15.19 3.58
N PRO A 109 -5.33 14.45 3.09
CA PRO A 109 -5.11 13.44 2.08
C PRO A 109 -4.59 14.11 0.80
N ARG A 110 -3.41 13.68 0.36
CA ARG A 110 -2.88 13.95 -0.99
C ARG A 110 -3.30 12.81 -1.91
N PRO A 111 -3.00 12.86 -3.21
CA PRO A 111 -3.35 11.76 -4.11
C PRO A 111 -2.92 10.41 -3.52
N ILE A 112 -3.90 9.54 -3.30
CA ILE A 112 -3.72 8.20 -2.74
C ILE A 112 -3.75 7.13 -3.84
N LEU A 113 -4.06 7.56 -5.05
CA LEU A 113 -4.01 6.75 -6.25
C LEU A 113 -2.89 7.24 -7.16
N PRO A 114 -2.25 6.34 -7.90
CA PRO A 114 -1.25 6.72 -8.88
C PRO A 114 -1.83 7.70 -9.89
N VAL A 115 -1.11 8.79 -10.15
CA VAL A 115 -1.54 9.80 -11.12
C VAL A 115 -1.12 9.33 -12.51
N PRO A 116 -2.06 9.01 -13.41
CA PRO A 116 -1.74 8.55 -14.76
C PRO A 116 -1.16 9.69 -15.59
N LEU A 117 -0.14 9.37 -16.36
CA LEU A 117 0.46 10.22 -17.37
C LEU A 117 0.09 9.70 -18.77
N PRO A 118 0.13 10.56 -19.79
CA PRO A 118 -0.04 10.12 -21.17
C PRO A 118 0.94 8.99 -21.51
N PRO A 119 0.48 7.87 -22.11
CA PRO A 119 1.37 6.73 -22.42
C PRO A 119 2.40 7.08 -23.49
N TYR A 120 2.09 8.04 -24.36
CA TYR A 120 2.96 8.54 -25.42
C TYR A 120 3.24 10.02 -25.29
N PRO A 121 4.32 10.52 -25.92
CA PRO A 121 4.60 11.96 -25.99
C PRO A 121 3.53 12.75 -26.76
N VAL A 122 2.83 12.08 -27.68
CA VAL A 122 1.71 12.66 -28.46
C VAL A 122 0.40 12.33 -27.79
N PRO A 123 -0.57 13.26 -27.71
CA PRO A 123 -1.85 13.01 -27.11
C PRO A 123 -2.54 11.77 -27.69
N SER A 124 -2.91 10.85 -26.82
CA SER A 124 -3.66 9.64 -27.16
C SER A 124 -5.05 9.70 -26.52
N SER A 125 -6.04 9.18 -27.22
CA SER A 125 -7.40 9.02 -26.66
C SER A 125 -7.47 7.89 -25.63
N ARG A 126 -6.46 7.03 -25.56
CA ARG A 126 -6.42 5.89 -24.64
C ARG A 126 -5.52 6.21 -23.45
N PRO A 127 -5.94 5.88 -22.22
CA PRO A 127 -5.12 6.07 -21.02
C PRO A 127 -4.03 5.00 -20.83
N TYR A 128 -3.87 4.11 -21.76
CA TYR A 128 -2.83 3.06 -21.78
C TYR A 128 -2.10 3.05 -23.13
N GLY A 129 -0.87 2.55 -23.12
CA GLY A 129 -0.05 2.39 -24.30
C GLY A 129 0.00 0.94 -24.77
N GLU A 130 0.35 0.78 -26.05
CA GLU A 130 0.50 -0.49 -26.74
C GLU A 130 1.71 -0.39 -27.67
N LEU A 131 2.71 -1.26 -27.47
CA LEU A 131 3.93 -1.27 -28.28
C LEU A 131 4.38 -2.70 -28.59
N SER A 132 4.91 -2.88 -29.80
CA SER A 132 5.56 -4.16 -30.16
C SER A 132 6.98 -4.21 -29.57
N TYR A 133 7.28 -5.25 -28.82
CA TYR A 133 8.60 -5.51 -28.27
C TYR A 133 9.00 -6.97 -28.55
N ARG A 134 10.06 -7.17 -29.34
CA ARG A 134 10.55 -8.48 -29.75
C ARG A 134 9.47 -9.41 -30.36
N GLY A 135 8.57 -8.82 -31.16
CA GLY A 135 7.47 -9.54 -31.82
C GLY A 135 6.24 -9.82 -30.94
N GLU A 136 6.24 -9.35 -29.71
CA GLU A 136 5.08 -9.43 -28.81
C GLU A 136 4.51 -8.02 -28.55
N THR A 137 3.19 -7.90 -28.54
CA THR A 137 2.51 -6.69 -28.09
C THR A 137 2.60 -6.57 -26.58
N LYS A 138 3.05 -5.41 -26.10
CA LYS A 138 3.09 -5.07 -24.67
C LYS A 138 2.12 -3.95 -24.39
N PHE A 139 1.22 -4.14 -23.42
CA PHE A 139 0.33 -3.13 -22.89
C PHE A 139 0.94 -2.52 -21.63
N PHE A 140 0.87 -1.20 -21.53
CA PHE A 140 1.50 -0.50 -20.42
C PHE A 140 0.73 0.77 -20.01
N THR A 141 0.95 1.20 -18.77
CA THR A 141 0.51 2.47 -18.23
C THR A 141 1.69 3.21 -17.62
N VAL A 142 1.65 4.53 -17.71
CA VAL A 142 2.69 5.40 -17.16
C VAL A 142 2.07 6.25 -16.07
N PHE A 143 2.79 6.40 -14.95
CA PHE A 143 2.34 7.19 -13.82
C PHE A 143 3.41 8.21 -13.42
N GLN A 144 2.96 9.28 -12.78
CA GLN A 144 3.85 10.21 -12.11
C GLN A 144 4.75 9.44 -11.14
N HIS A 145 6.03 9.80 -11.09
CA HIS A 145 6.98 9.18 -10.18
C HIS A 145 6.57 9.41 -8.73
N ALA A 146 6.63 8.36 -7.92
CA ALA A 146 6.53 8.38 -6.48
C ALA A 146 7.77 7.71 -5.90
N GLN A 147 8.40 8.36 -4.94
CA GLN A 147 9.54 7.80 -4.21
C GLN A 147 8.99 7.00 -3.04
N GLY A 148 9.27 5.71 -2.99
CA GLY A 148 8.76 4.91 -1.90
C GLY A 148 9.23 3.47 -1.98
N LYS A 149 8.76 2.69 -1.01
CA LYS A 149 8.95 1.25 -0.96
C LYS A 149 7.61 0.54 -0.97
N ILE A 150 7.57 -0.64 -1.52
CA ILE A 150 6.41 -1.52 -1.40
C ILE A 150 6.21 -1.87 0.07
N LEU A 151 4.96 -1.93 0.51
CA LEU A 151 4.63 -2.15 1.93
C LEU A 151 5.19 -3.50 2.44
N SER A 152 5.19 -4.55 1.63
CA SER A 152 5.81 -5.83 2.01
C SER A 152 7.30 -5.71 2.26
N ASP A 153 8.03 -4.91 1.46
CA ASP A 153 9.46 -4.65 1.68
C ASP A 153 9.68 -3.86 2.99
N LEU A 154 8.80 -2.87 3.28
CA LEU A 154 8.84 -2.14 4.54
C LEU A 154 8.59 -3.05 5.75
N LEU A 155 7.70 -4.02 5.62
CA LEU A 155 7.40 -4.99 6.67
C LEU A 155 8.57 -5.96 6.91
N LEU A 156 9.35 -6.29 5.87
CA LEU A 156 10.59 -7.06 6.04
C LEU A 156 11.66 -6.27 6.80
N GLU A 157 11.75 -4.96 6.58
CA GLU A 157 12.70 -4.08 7.27
C GLU A 157 12.24 -3.72 8.69
N ASN A 158 10.94 -3.52 8.87
CA ASN A 158 10.32 -3.15 10.14
C ASN A 158 9.04 -3.99 10.36
N PRO A 159 9.18 -5.22 10.86
CA PRO A 159 8.05 -6.14 11.02
C PRO A 159 6.96 -5.64 11.97
N GLN A 160 7.32 -4.80 12.93
CA GLN A 160 6.38 -4.24 13.90
C GLN A 160 6.37 -2.72 13.80
N MET A 161 5.59 -2.22 12.86
CA MET A 161 5.42 -0.79 12.67
C MET A 161 4.74 -0.16 13.90
N TRP A 162 4.98 1.12 14.10
CA TRP A 162 4.29 1.87 15.14
C TRP A 162 2.79 1.93 14.86
N HIS A 163 1.97 1.52 15.83
CA HIS A 163 0.54 1.31 15.64
C HIS A 163 -0.24 2.54 15.13
N TYR A 164 0.22 3.78 15.41
CA TYR A 164 -0.36 4.98 14.81
C TYR A 164 -0.09 5.09 13.30
N GLN A 165 1.11 4.69 12.85
CA GLN A 165 1.44 4.64 11.42
C GLN A 165 0.61 3.57 10.72
N VAL A 166 0.45 2.42 11.37
CA VAL A 166 -0.38 1.32 10.88
C VAL A 166 -1.83 1.77 10.72
N ALA A 167 -2.40 2.43 11.73
CA ALA A 167 -3.75 2.98 11.66
C ALA A 167 -3.87 4.04 10.54
N TRP A 168 -2.87 4.92 10.42
CA TRP A 168 -2.82 5.93 9.37
C TRP A 168 -2.79 5.31 7.96
N ILE A 169 -1.91 4.34 7.72
CA ILE A 169 -1.83 3.62 6.43
C ILE A 169 -3.19 2.96 6.14
N THR A 170 -3.76 2.24 7.10
CA THR A 170 -5.03 1.52 6.93
C THR A 170 -6.17 2.47 6.59
N VAL A 171 -6.30 3.59 7.31
CA VAL A 171 -7.33 4.61 7.03
C VAL A 171 -7.12 5.23 5.65
N THR A 172 -5.88 5.52 5.27
CA THR A 172 -5.56 6.13 3.98
C THR A 172 -5.86 5.17 2.83
N VAL A 173 -5.54 3.89 2.98
CA VAL A 173 -5.90 2.85 2.01
C VAL A 173 -7.42 2.71 1.90
N ALA A 174 -8.14 2.71 3.02
CA ALA A 174 -9.61 2.68 3.00
C ALA A 174 -10.21 3.88 2.25
N GLU A 175 -9.63 5.08 2.41
CA GLU A 175 -10.03 6.27 1.63
C GLU A 175 -9.79 6.11 0.14
N ALA A 176 -8.68 5.49 -0.27
CA ALA A 176 -8.41 5.22 -1.67
C ALA A 176 -9.42 4.23 -2.29
N LEU A 177 -9.90 3.27 -1.51
CA LEU A 177 -10.90 2.28 -1.92
C LEU A 177 -12.34 2.82 -1.89
N ARG A 178 -12.60 3.93 -1.21
CA ARG A 178 -13.95 4.52 -1.07
C ARG A 178 -14.67 4.78 -2.39
N PRO A 179 -14.02 5.34 -3.44
CA PRO A 179 -14.67 5.55 -4.72
C PRO A 179 -15.17 4.26 -5.36
N LEU A 180 -14.47 3.16 -5.13
CA LEU A 180 -14.84 1.84 -5.63
C LEU A 180 -16.08 1.33 -4.92
N ALA A 181 -16.08 1.38 -3.59
CA ALA A 181 -17.20 0.98 -2.76
C ALA A 181 -18.47 1.79 -3.07
N ALA A 182 -18.36 3.10 -3.33
CA ALA A 182 -19.48 3.96 -3.75
C ALA A 182 -20.07 3.53 -5.09
N GLY A 183 -19.25 2.96 -6.00
CA GLY A 183 -19.71 2.39 -7.28
C GLY A 183 -20.14 0.93 -7.19
N ASN A 184 -20.30 0.37 -5.99
CA ASN A 184 -20.51 -1.06 -5.73
C ASN A 184 -19.48 -1.96 -6.41
N ARG A 185 -18.25 -1.49 -6.48
CA ARG A 185 -17.08 -2.21 -7.01
C ARG A 185 -16.16 -2.61 -5.87
N CYS A 186 -15.48 -3.71 -6.02
CA CYS A 186 -14.52 -4.24 -5.07
C CYS A 186 -13.16 -4.38 -5.72
N HIS A 187 -12.10 -4.16 -4.96
CA HIS A 187 -10.72 -4.36 -5.43
C HIS A 187 -10.39 -5.85 -5.50
N LEU A 188 -10.76 -6.60 -4.48
CA LEU A 188 -10.72 -8.06 -4.31
C LEU A 188 -9.33 -8.71 -4.22
N CYS A 189 -8.28 -8.06 -4.70
CA CYS A 189 -6.91 -8.59 -4.73
C CYS A 189 -5.91 -7.73 -3.95
N LEU A 190 -6.36 -6.96 -2.98
CA LEU A 190 -5.49 -6.10 -2.20
C LEU A 190 -4.51 -6.93 -1.35
N SER A 191 -3.21 -6.62 -1.46
CA SER A 191 -2.14 -7.20 -0.65
C SER A 191 -1.08 -6.14 -0.34
N PRO A 192 -0.14 -6.36 0.60
CA PRO A 192 0.94 -5.42 0.86
C PRO A 192 1.79 -5.11 -0.38
N ASP A 193 1.90 -6.04 -1.32
CA ASP A 193 2.64 -5.87 -2.56
C ASP A 193 2.04 -4.83 -3.51
N MET A 194 0.75 -4.55 -3.38
CA MET A 194 0.04 -3.57 -4.21
C MET A 194 0.06 -2.15 -3.62
N ILE A 195 0.69 -1.97 -2.46
CA ILE A 195 0.75 -0.69 -1.77
C ILE A 195 2.19 -0.18 -1.81
N LEU A 196 2.42 0.92 -2.52
CA LEU A 196 3.68 1.66 -2.48
C LEU A 196 3.54 2.77 -1.45
N VAL A 197 4.41 2.78 -0.46
CA VAL A 197 4.41 3.80 0.61
C VAL A 197 5.50 4.82 0.31
N ASP A 198 5.08 6.00 -0.11
CA ASP A 198 5.93 7.16 -0.25
C ASP A 198 6.04 7.92 1.07
N VAL A 199 7.09 8.71 1.24
CA VAL A 199 7.28 9.59 2.39
C VAL A 199 7.38 11.00 1.86
N ASP A 200 6.42 11.84 2.22
CA ASP A 200 6.45 13.24 1.77
C ASP A 200 7.53 14.07 2.50
N LYS A 201 7.66 15.32 2.08
CA LYS A 201 8.67 16.25 2.63
C LYS A 201 8.48 16.53 4.12
N GLU A 202 7.29 16.32 4.63
CA GLU A 202 6.93 16.45 6.06
C GLU A 202 7.16 15.15 6.85
N GLY A 203 7.66 14.09 6.21
CA GLY A 203 7.87 12.78 6.82
C GLY A 203 6.60 11.96 6.98
N ILE A 204 5.52 12.33 6.29
CA ILE A 204 4.23 11.64 6.38
C ILE A 204 4.19 10.52 5.36
N LEU A 205 3.78 9.33 5.81
CA LEU A 205 3.59 8.17 4.95
C LEU A 205 2.41 8.39 4.00
N ARG A 206 2.62 8.16 2.72
CA ARG A 206 1.64 8.35 1.63
C ARG A 206 1.48 7.05 0.85
N PRO A 207 0.58 6.16 1.28
CA PRO A 207 0.32 4.92 0.54
C PRO A 207 -0.36 5.20 -0.79
N LEU A 208 0.13 4.58 -1.85
CA LEU A 208 -0.46 4.55 -3.19
C LEU A 208 -0.84 3.12 -3.52
N ILE A 209 -2.07 2.91 -4.00
CA ILE A 209 -2.58 1.59 -4.34
C ILE A 209 -2.50 1.38 -5.83
N PHE A 210 -1.86 0.27 -6.24
CA PHE A 210 -1.79 -0.20 -7.61
C PHE A 210 -2.72 -1.41 -7.83
N ASP A 211 -2.80 -1.83 -9.08
CA ASP A 211 -3.49 -3.02 -9.55
C ASP A 211 -5.02 -2.98 -9.36
N LEU A 212 -5.62 -1.84 -9.66
CA LEU A 212 -7.08 -1.62 -9.64
C LEU A 212 -7.82 -2.38 -10.77
N GLY A 213 -7.15 -3.21 -11.54
CA GLY A 213 -7.72 -3.95 -12.67
C GLY A 213 -8.74 -5.03 -12.29
N PHE A 214 -8.84 -5.35 -11.00
CA PHE A 214 -9.78 -6.33 -10.46
C PHE A 214 -11.14 -5.76 -10.10
N LEU A 215 -11.43 -4.53 -10.48
CA LEU A 215 -12.69 -3.86 -10.15
C LEU A 215 -13.88 -4.63 -10.69
N LEU A 216 -14.44 -5.52 -9.87
CA LEU A 216 -15.64 -6.28 -10.17
C LEU A 216 -16.86 -5.71 -9.43
N THR A 217 -18.00 -5.82 -10.06
CA THR A 217 -19.30 -5.60 -9.43
C THR A 217 -19.90 -6.92 -8.99
N GLY A 218 -20.89 -6.88 -8.10
CA GLY A 218 -21.61 -8.07 -7.67
C GLY A 218 -22.25 -8.89 -8.81
N ASN A 219 -22.45 -8.28 -9.99
CA ASN A 219 -23.01 -8.94 -11.15
C ASN A 219 -21.99 -9.73 -11.99
N GLU A 220 -20.68 -9.56 -11.71
CA GLU A 220 -19.58 -10.20 -12.46
C GLU A 220 -19.03 -11.44 -11.72
N ILE A 221 -19.85 -12.08 -10.89
CA ILE A 221 -19.45 -13.23 -10.04
C ILE A 221 -18.86 -14.39 -10.85
N GLU A 222 -19.36 -14.64 -12.04
CA GLU A 222 -18.88 -15.75 -12.87
C GLU A 222 -17.41 -15.59 -13.27
N SER A 223 -16.94 -14.36 -13.41
CA SER A 223 -15.53 -14.07 -13.67
C SER A 223 -14.63 -14.22 -12.44
N VAL A 224 -15.19 -14.28 -11.23
CA VAL A 224 -14.43 -14.37 -9.97
C VAL A 224 -13.56 -15.62 -9.91
N TYR A 225 -14.04 -16.76 -10.41
CA TYR A 225 -13.29 -18.02 -10.36
C TYR A 225 -12.00 -17.96 -11.19
N GLU A 226 -12.01 -17.28 -12.31
CA GLU A 226 -10.85 -17.18 -13.21
C GLU A 226 -9.74 -16.33 -12.61
N TRP A 227 -10.07 -15.21 -11.97
CA TRP A 227 -9.07 -14.33 -11.40
C TRP A 227 -8.57 -14.74 -10.00
N GLN A 228 -9.23 -15.67 -9.30
CA GLN A 228 -8.70 -16.22 -8.04
C GLN A 228 -7.24 -16.68 -8.12
N LYS A 229 -6.82 -17.13 -9.32
CA LYS A 229 -5.43 -17.52 -9.59
C LYS A 229 -4.44 -16.35 -9.57
N LEU A 230 -4.96 -15.14 -9.75
CA LEU A 230 -4.17 -13.91 -9.86
C LEU A 230 -4.09 -13.14 -8.53
N CYS A 231 -4.88 -13.54 -7.52
CA CYS A 231 -4.86 -12.93 -6.20
C CYS A 231 -4.00 -13.72 -5.22
N GLU A 232 -3.45 -13.03 -4.23
CA GLU A 232 -2.74 -13.64 -3.11
C GLU A 232 -3.73 -14.28 -2.14
N PRO A 233 -3.75 -15.62 -1.98
CA PRO A 233 -4.79 -16.30 -1.19
C PRO A 233 -4.84 -15.85 0.27
N GLY A 234 -3.69 -15.53 0.88
CA GLY A 234 -3.60 -15.13 2.30
C GLY A 234 -4.31 -13.80 2.62
N TYR A 235 -4.54 -12.96 1.60
CA TYR A 235 -5.25 -11.68 1.73
C TYR A 235 -6.62 -11.69 1.07
N THR A 236 -7.01 -12.79 0.43
CA THR A 236 -8.29 -12.92 -0.26
C THR A 236 -9.36 -13.45 0.70
N ALA A 237 -10.51 -12.79 0.72
CA ALA A 237 -11.61 -13.18 1.60
C ALA A 237 -12.06 -14.63 1.37
N PRO A 238 -12.32 -15.41 2.46
CA PRO A 238 -12.58 -16.85 2.37
C PRO A 238 -13.80 -17.19 1.51
N GLU A 239 -14.83 -16.34 1.50
CA GLU A 239 -16.02 -16.52 0.67
C GLU A 239 -15.71 -16.48 -0.84
N LEU A 240 -14.61 -15.81 -1.21
CA LEU A 240 -14.17 -15.72 -2.60
C LEU A 240 -13.26 -16.86 -3.03
N LEU A 241 -12.64 -17.56 -2.07
CA LEU A 241 -11.76 -18.71 -2.34
C LEU A 241 -12.50 -20.03 -2.52
N THR A 242 -13.82 -20.00 -2.42
CA THR A 242 -14.66 -21.19 -2.66
C THR A 242 -14.77 -21.50 -4.15
N LYS A 243 -15.07 -22.76 -4.50
CA LYS A 243 -15.27 -23.18 -5.89
C LYS A 243 -16.43 -22.47 -6.59
N ARG A 244 -17.38 -21.94 -5.83
CA ARG A 244 -18.56 -21.21 -6.33
C ARG A 244 -18.86 -20.05 -5.38
N PRO A 245 -18.20 -18.91 -5.55
CA PRO A 245 -18.52 -17.72 -4.77
C PRO A 245 -19.99 -17.33 -4.98
N LYS A 246 -20.69 -17.07 -3.88
CA LYS A 246 -22.14 -16.75 -3.95
C LYS A 246 -22.39 -15.25 -4.15
N SER A 247 -21.49 -14.42 -3.68
CA SER A 247 -21.61 -12.96 -3.77
C SER A 247 -20.26 -12.30 -3.67
N VAL A 248 -20.11 -11.20 -4.37
CA VAL A 248 -18.99 -10.24 -4.22
C VAL A 248 -19.56 -9.02 -3.52
N THR A 249 -19.01 -8.70 -2.36
CA THR A 249 -19.44 -7.54 -1.57
C THR A 249 -18.22 -6.74 -1.11
N PRO A 250 -18.38 -5.44 -0.81
CA PRO A 250 -17.29 -4.62 -0.27
C PRO A 250 -16.67 -5.14 1.04
N ALA A 251 -17.34 -6.04 1.74
CA ALA A 251 -16.79 -6.73 2.91
C ALA A 251 -15.60 -7.63 2.57
N ALA A 252 -15.43 -8.03 1.30
CA ALA A 252 -14.24 -8.75 0.87
C ALA A 252 -12.98 -7.87 0.94
N ASP A 253 -13.07 -6.60 0.55
CA ASP A 253 -11.97 -5.65 0.67
C ASP A 253 -11.66 -5.31 2.14
N VAL A 254 -12.66 -5.40 3.03
CA VAL A 254 -12.44 -5.28 4.48
C VAL A 254 -11.55 -6.40 4.99
N TYR A 255 -11.80 -7.64 4.55
CA TYR A 255 -10.95 -8.78 4.92
C TYR A 255 -9.51 -8.58 4.44
N SER A 256 -9.32 -8.20 3.18
CA SER A 256 -7.99 -7.97 2.61
C SER A 256 -7.24 -6.87 3.37
N LEU A 257 -7.90 -5.74 3.61
CA LEU A 257 -7.32 -4.64 4.39
C LEU A 257 -7.11 -5.01 5.86
N GLY A 258 -8.00 -5.82 6.44
CA GLY A 258 -7.87 -6.39 7.78
C GLY A 258 -6.66 -7.31 7.91
N SER A 259 -6.38 -8.14 6.89
CA SER A 259 -5.20 -9.03 6.85
C SER A 259 -3.91 -8.21 6.77
N ILE A 260 -3.88 -7.16 5.95
CA ILE A 260 -2.75 -6.22 5.87
C ILE A 260 -2.56 -5.48 7.21
N PHE A 261 -3.65 -5.03 7.81
CA PHE A 261 -3.63 -4.36 9.11
C PHE A 261 -3.09 -5.27 10.21
N PHE A 262 -3.53 -6.54 10.23
CA PHE A 262 -3.02 -7.56 11.14
C PHE A 262 -1.50 -7.74 10.97
N GLU A 263 -1.03 -7.88 9.74
CA GLU A 263 0.39 -8.09 9.45
C GLU A 263 1.25 -6.88 9.87
N MET A 264 0.81 -5.66 9.56
CA MET A 264 1.50 -4.44 10.01
C MET A 264 1.58 -4.33 11.54
N LEU A 265 0.60 -4.85 12.26
CA LEU A 265 0.58 -4.84 13.72
C LEU A 265 1.39 -5.97 14.34
N SER A 266 1.25 -7.20 13.83
CA SER A 266 1.86 -8.39 14.41
C SER A 266 3.27 -8.67 13.90
N GLY A 267 3.60 -8.18 12.71
CA GLY A 267 4.82 -8.56 11.97
C GLY A 267 4.74 -9.95 11.35
N GLN A 268 3.56 -10.55 11.33
CA GLN A 268 3.32 -11.88 10.77
C GLN A 268 2.06 -11.85 9.90
N THR A 269 2.05 -12.62 8.82
CA THR A 269 0.86 -12.82 8.01
C THR A 269 -0.24 -13.52 8.82
N ALA A 270 -1.50 -13.21 8.55
CA ALA A 270 -2.63 -13.85 9.22
C ALA A 270 -2.68 -15.39 8.99
N PHE A 271 -2.09 -15.83 7.89
CA PHE A 271 -1.89 -17.23 7.55
C PHE A 271 -0.45 -17.41 7.08
N ASP A 272 0.22 -18.47 7.53
CA ASP A 272 1.59 -18.74 7.10
C ASP A 272 1.60 -19.08 5.61
N SER A 273 2.04 -18.11 4.80
CA SER A 273 2.17 -18.23 3.35
C SER A 273 3.58 -18.60 2.89
N LYS A 274 4.54 -18.63 3.83
CA LYS A 274 5.93 -18.95 3.50
C LYS A 274 6.06 -20.44 3.18
N LEU A 275 6.56 -20.74 1.98
CA LEU A 275 6.83 -22.10 1.50
C LEU A 275 5.58 -22.98 1.28
N LEU A 276 4.37 -22.49 1.48
CA LEU A 276 3.14 -23.21 1.19
C LEU A 276 2.71 -22.96 -0.27
N ARG A 277 2.06 -23.97 -0.86
CA ARG A 277 1.40 -23.81 -2.15
C ARG A 277 0.10 -23.03 -1.99
N ASP A 278 -0.33 -22.35 -3.04
CA ASP A 278 -1.56 -21.56 -3.02
C ASP A 278 -2.79 -22.36 -2.57
N GLU A 279 -2.88 -23.64 -2.96
CA GLU A 279 -3.98 -24.52 -2.53
C GLU A 279 -4.00 -24.72 -1.02
N GLN A 280 -2.83 -24.87 -0.40
CA GLN A 280 -2.72 -25.05 1.05
C GLN A 280 -3.10 -23.78 1.79
N ILE A 281 -2.70 -22.61 1.25
CA ILE A 281 -3.08 -21.31 1.83
C ILE A 281 -4.60 -21.11 1.68
N ARG A 282 -5.17 -21.37 0.50
CA ARG A 282 -6.63 -21.31 0.27
C ARG A 282 -7.39 -22.21 1.24
N GLU A 283 -6.90 -23.42 1.46
CA GLU A 283 -7.51 -24.34 2.43
C GLU A 283 -7.43 -23.77 3.86
N ALA A 284 -6.28 -23.26 4.29
CA ALA A 284 -6.12 -22.67 5.61
C ALA A 284 -7.06 -21.47 5.80
N VAL A 285 -7.15 -20.56 4.80
CA VAL A 285 -8.04 -19.40 4.84
C VAL A 285 -9.51 -19.82 4.91
N THR A 286 -9.94 -20.76 4.04
CA THR A 286 -11.34 -21.21 4.00
C THR A 286 -11.77 -21.97 5.24
N GLN A 287 -10.83 -22.63 5.92
CA GLN A 287 -11.09 -23.34 7.18
C GLN A 287 -10.87 -22.45 8.41
N HIS A 288 -10.58 -21.17 8.24
CA HIS A 288 -10.29 -20.22 9.32
C HIS A 288 -9.23 -20.75 10.32
N ARG A 289 -8.24 -21.51 9.81
CA ARG A 289 -7.13 -22.00 10.62
C ARG A 289 -6.08 -20.90 10.74
N GLY A 290 -5.84 -20.50 11.96
CA GLY A 290 -4.56 -19.94 12.33
C GLY A 290 -4.38 -18.43 12.35
N ASN A 291 -5.42 -17.63 12.64
CA ASN A 291 -5.13 -16.25 13.04
C ASN A 291 -4.46 -16.27 14.42
N PRO A 292 -3.12 -16.12 14.52
CA PRO A 292 -2.51 -15.95 15.82
C PRO A 292 -3.05 -14.64 16.43
N PRO A 293 -3.28 -14.57 17.74
CA PRO A 293 -3.67 -13.34 18.38
C PRO A 293 -2.60 -12.26 18.16
N VAL A 294 -3.01 -11.00 18.08
CA VAL A 294 -2.07 -9.88 18.02
C VAL A 294 -1.55 -9.63 19.43
N GLU A 295 -0.37 -10.16 19.73
CA GLU A 295 0.28 -10.03 21.03
C GLU A 295 1.10 -8.74 21.11
N ARG A 296 0.44 -7.63 21.44
CA ARG A 296 1.12 -6.35 21.71
C ARG A 296 0.46 -5.67 22.92
N PRO A 297 1.15 -5.60 24.07
CA PRO A 297 0.58 -5.04 25.31
C PRO A 297 0.03 -3.61 25.17
N GLU A 298 0.65 -2.80 24.33
CA GLU A 298 0.21 -1.42 24.07
C GLU A 298 -1.14 -1.33 23.34
N LEU A 299 -1.61 -2.42 22.72
CA LEU A 299 -2.88 -2.46 21.98
C LEU A 299 -4.05 -2.99 22.79
N GLU A 300 -3.82 -3.68 23.90
CA GLU A 300 -4.88 -4.30 24.72
C GLU A 300 -5.90 -3.27 25.23
N HIS A 301 -5.45 -2.07 25.61
CA HIS A 301 -6.31 -1.01 26.12
C HIS A 301 -6.96 -0.16 25.02
N ALA A 302 -6.51 -0.26 23.78
CA ALA A 302 -6.95 0.60 22.70
C ALA A 302 -8.16 0.06 21.89
N GLY A 303 -8.58 -1.18 22.13
CA GLY A 303 -9.67 -1.82 21.37
C GLY A 303 -9.28 -2.18 19.92
N VAL A 304 -8.02 -2.00 19.54
CA VAL A 304 -7.51 -2.23 18.17
C VAL A 304 -7.59 -3.69 17.80
N VAL A 305 -7.29 -4.59 18.74
CA VAL A 305 -7.38 -6.04 18.54
C VAL A 305 -8.79 -6.44 18.11
N LYS A 306 -9.83 -5.89 18.77
CA LYS A 306 -11.23 -6.15 18.39
C LYS A 306 -11.55 -5.68 16.96
N VAL A 307 -10.96 -4.56 16.54
CA VAL A 307 -11.15 -4.05 15.16
C VAL A 307 -10.53 -5.02 14.15
N VAL A 308 -9.34 -5.55 14.43
CA VAL A 308 -8.68 -6.56 13.59
C VAL A 308 -9.53 -7.84 13.54
N GLU A 309 -9.93 -8.37 14.69
CA GLU A 309 -10.75 -9.58 14.79
C GLU A 309 -12.05 -9.44 14.02
N GLN A 310 -12.73 -8.30 14.15
CA GLN A 310 -13.95 -8.03 13.40
C GLN A 310 -13.69 -7.90 11.90
N ALA A 311 -12.58 -7.29 11.48
CA ALA A 311 -12.23 -7.19 10.05
C ALA A 311 -11.93 -8.56 9.42
N LEU A 312 -11.39 -9.50 10.18
CA LEU A 312 -11.06 -10.86 9.73
C LEU A 312 -12.19 -11.87 9.97
N ALA A 313 -13.26 -11.48 10.65
CA ALA A 313 -14.35 -12.39 11.00
C ALA A 313 -15.02 -12.98 9.75
N ALA A 314 -15.42 -14.26 9.84
CA ALA A 314 -16.19 -14.92 8.79
C ALA A 314 -17.61 -14.34 8.67
N THR A 315 -18.19 -13.95 9.81
CA THR A 315 -19.52 -13.33 9.90
C THR A 315 -19.48 -12.11 10.81
N GLY A 316 -20.30 -11.09 10.56
CA GLY A 316 -20.32 -9.87 11.37
C GLY A 316 -19.14 -8.92 11.07
N ARG A 317 -18.44 -9.12 9.96
CA ARG A 317 -17.42 -8.23 9.45
C ARG A 317 -18.02 -6.85 9.15
N TYR A 318 -17.20 -5.80 9.14
CA TYR A 318 -17.63 -4.49 8.63
C TYR A 318 -18.15 -4.63 7.20
N ASN A 319 -19.20 -3.87 6.85
CA ASN A 319 -19.83 -3.98 5.53
C ASN A 319 -18.94 -3.39 4.41
N ASN A 320 -18.07 -2.45 4.76
CA ASN A 320 -17.14 -1.80 3.82
C ASN A 320 -15.93 -1.22 4.56
N VAL A 321 -14.90 -0.86 3.81
CA VAL A 321 -13.63 -0.33 4.35
C VAL A 321 -13.80 1.00 5.10
N ILE A 322 -14.84 1.77 4.82
CA ILE A 322 -15.10 3.04 5.53
C ILE A 322 -15.59 2.81 6.95
N GLU A 323 -16.36 1.74 7.19
CA GLU A 323 -16.75 1.37 8.56
C GLU A 323 -15.52 0.94 9.37
N LEU A 324 -14.60 0.17 8.77
CA LEU A 324 -13.32 -0.18 9.38
C LEU A 324 -12.51 1.09 9.70
N ALA A 325 -12.39 2.01 8.74
CA ALA A 325 -11.68 3.28 8.94
C ALA A 325 -12.30 4.11 10.08
N LYS A 326 -13.64 4.20 10.14
CA LYS A 326 -14.33 4.90 11.24
C LYS A 326 -14.03 4.27 12.60
N ALA A 327 -14.00 2.94 12.70
CA ALA A 327 -13.67 2.24 13.94
C ALA A 327 -12.24 2.58 14.40
N LEU A 328 -11.27 2.60 13.48
CA LEU A 328 -9.89 3.00 13.78
C LEU A 328 -9.79 4.47 14.19
N ILE A 329 -10.49 5.36 13.50
CA ILE A 329 -10.50 6.78 13.83
C ILE A 329 -11.14 7.04 15.19
N ALA A 330 -12.15 6.27 15.60
CA ALA A 330 -12.73 6.37 16.91
C ALA A 330 -11.71 6.07 18.03
N ILE A 331 -10.74 5.18 17.76
CA ILE A 331 -9.65 4.83 18.69
C ILE A 331 -8.52 5.86 18.63
N TYR A 332 -8.07 6.21 17.42
CA TYR A 332 -6.90 7.05 17.17
C TYR A 332 -7.23 8.53 16.89
N GLY A 333 -8.50 8.88 16.77
CA GLY A 333 -8.96 10.21 16.33
C GLY A 333 -8.81 11.35 17.33
N ARG A 334 -8.29 11.04 18.53
CA ARG A 334 -7.79 12.07 19.44
C ARG A 334 -6.28 11.95 19.50
N PRO A 335 -5.53 13.04 19.20
CA PRO A 335 -4.11 13.01 19.46
C PRO A 335 -3.92 12.56 20.91
N PRO A 336 -2.94 11.68 21.19
CA PRO A 336 -2.48 11.51 22.56
C PRO A 336 -2.23 12.93 23.05
N ALA A 337 -2.91 13.33 24.13
CA ALA A 337 -2.70 14.65 24.70
C ALA A 337 -1.18 14.80 24.80
N GLU A 338 -0.60 15.73 24.02
CA GLU A 338 0.82 16.01 24.12
C GLU A 338 1.07 16.18 25.59
N LYS A 339 1.68 15.20 26.23
CA LYS A 339 2.23 15.39 27.56
C LYS A 339 3.35 16.37 27.34
N ARG A 340 3.00 17.66 27.35
CA ARG A 340 4.01 18.69 27.44
C ARG A 340 4.82 18.31 28.67
N PRO A 341 6.12 18.08 28.54
CA PRO A 341 6.93 17.57 29.65
C PRO A 341 6.77 18.44 30.89
N TYR A 342 6.29 19.69 30.71
CA TYR A 342 6.04 20.62 31.82
C TYR A 342 4.76 21.45 31.57
N PRO A 343 3.99 21.75 32.62
CA PRO A 343 2.84 22.64 32.54
C PRO A 343 3.29 24.02 32.03
N ARG A 344 2.44 24.70 31.26
CA ARG A 344 2.74 26.00 30.65
C ARG A 344 3.34 27.01 31.63
N ARG A 345 2.88 26.95 32.91
CA ARG A 345 3.41 27.78 34.01
C ARG A 345 4.90 27.50 34.29
N MET A 346 5.37 26.29 34.14
CA MET A 346 6.76 25.93 34.36
C MET A 346 7.68 26.40 33.24
N TYR A 347 7.22 26.44 31.98
CA TYR A 347 7.96 27.09 30.88
C TYR A 347 8.11 28.59 31.12
N VAL A 348 7.05 29.27 31.59
CA VAL A 348 7.11 30.69 31.93
C VAL A 348 8.11 30.91 33.09
N LEU A 349 8.10 30.05 34.08
CA LEU A 349 9.03 30.13 35.22
C LEU A 349 10.48 29.87 34.81
N LEU A 350 10.74 28.89 33.96
CA LEU A 350 12.06 28.60 33.45
C LEU A 350 12.60 29.74 32.56
N ILE A 351 11.77 30.30 31.70
CA ILE A 351 12.13 31.47 30.89
C ILE A 351 12.43 32.68 31.76
N SER A 352 11.59 32.94 32.78
CA SER A 352 11.81 34.05 33.73
C SER A 352 13.09 33.89 34.52
N LEU A 353 13.40 32.65 34.94
CA LEU A 353 14.64 32.33 35.66
C LEU A 353 15.88 32.51 34.76
N ALA A 354 15.79 32.10 33.47
CA ALA A 354 16.86 32.30 32.52
C ALA A 354 17.12 33.77 32.24
N ILE A 355 16.08 34.58 32.08
CA ILE A 355 16.20 36.03 31.90
C ILE A 355 16.86 36.68 33.14
N LEU A 356 16.43 36.28 34.34
CA LEU A 356 17.02 36.79 35.60
C LEU A 356 18.49 36.43 35.71
N LEU A 357 18.86 35.20 35.35
CA LEU A 357 20.26 34.72 35.34
C LEU A 357 21.13 35.55 34.36
N VAL A 358 20.63 35.80 33.16
CA VAL A 358 21.35 36.62 32.17
C VAL A 358 21.51 38.06 32.68
N ALA A 359 20.48 38.64 33.27
CA ALA A 359 20.54 39.98 33.83
C ALA A 359 21.57 40.09 34.98
N THR A 360 21.55 39.10 35.91
CA THR A 360 22.53 39.10 37.03
C THR A 360 23.96 38.92 36.56
N LEU A 361 24.20 38.06 35.61
CA LEU A 361 25.53 37.89 34.98
C LEU A 361 25.97 39.17 34.25
N GLY A 362 25.05 39.85 33.57
CA GLY A 362 25.35 41.13 32.89
C GLY A 362 25.74 42.22 33.90
N VAL A 363 25.03 42.36 35.04
CA VAL A 363 25.38 43.29 36.08
C VAL A 363 26.71 42.94 36.74
N ALA A 364 26.97 41.67 37.01
CA ALA A 364 28.24 41.22 37.58
C ALA A 364 29.43 41.52 36.64
N ALA A 365 29.26 41.26 35.35
CA ALA A 365 30.28 41.56 34.36
C ALA A 365 30.55 43.08 34.22
N PHE A 366 29.48 43.91 34.30
CA PHE A 366 29.60 45.37 34.28
C PHE A 366 30.36 45.91 35.52
N ILE A 367 30.06 45.40 36.71
CA ILE A 367 30.75 45.74 37.95
C ILE A 367 32.22 45.35 37.89
N LEU A 368 32.51 44.13 37.38
CA LEU A 368 33.88 43.65 37.21
C LEU A 368 34.70 44.52 36.24
N LEU A 369 34.06 44.91 35.14
CA LEU A 369 34.65 45.82 34.17
C LEU A 369 34.97 47.19 34.76
N GLN A 370 34.07 47.71 35.58
CA GLN A 370 34.31 49.02 36.30
C GLN A 370 35.46 48.95 37.33
N ILE A 371 35.65 47.77 37.97
CA ILE A 371 36.74 47.56 38.92
C ILE A 371 38.08 47.43 38.20
N LEU A 372 38.10 46.78 37.02
CA LEU A 372 39.29 46.60 36.21
C LEU A 372 39.76 47.85 35.46
N LEU A 373 38.86 48.82 35.28
CA LEU A 373 39.13 50.11 34.60
C LEU A 373 39.49 51.22 35.58
N ARG A 374 39.51 50.97 36.91
CA ARG A 374 40.07 51.83 37.96
C ARG A 374 41.45 51.35 38.36
#